data_56927e429cc1aa142261cab569f6a3d6
#
_entry.id   56927e429cc1aa142261cab569f6a3d6
#
_cell.length_a   1.000
_cell.length_b   1.000
_cell.length_c   1.000
_cell.angle_alpha   90.00
_cell.angle_beta   90.00
_cell.angle_gamma   90.00
#
_symmetry.space_group_name_H-M   'P 1'
#
loop_
_entity.id
_entity.type
_entity.pdbx_description
1 polymer ?
#
loop_
_entity_poly.entity_id
_entity_poly.type
_entity_poly.pdbx_seq_one_letter_code
_entity_poly.pdbx_strand_id
1 'polypeptide(L)'
;MGVRVGLLALSMLALGAASSMAQSADSRAAWSASANLITYVLPNEGNYAQPTVTLDRKWRHVEGRLNYEALNTASLWVGYNLAGGSAVAWELTPMVGGAFGDVGGVAPGYAGSIAWWKLDFYSEGEYLFDLTRSADSFLYNWSELALTPAAWLRVGLVTERTRVRASAREIQRGPFVGLTFRRLECAAYLLDSRHGAPTMALSVGWNFGSD
;
A
#
# COMPACT_ATOMS: atom_id res chain seq x y z
N MET A 1 18.33 29.42 -5.98
CA MET A 1 18.54 28.36 -4.98
C MET A 1 17.30 27.50 -5.03
N GLY A 2 17.31 26.46 -5.85
CA GLY A 2 16.16 25.58 -6.01
C GLY A 2 16.15 24.56 -4.88
N VAL A 3 15.14 24.61 -4.04
CA VAL A 3 14.83 23.55 -3.10
C VAL A 3 14.46 22.32 -3.91
N ARG A 4 15.34 21.34 -3.96
CA ARG A 4 15.00 20.01 -4.43
C ARG A 4 14.05 19.41 -3.40
N VAL A 5 12.76 19.50 -3.66
CA VAL A 5 11.77 18.70 -2.94
C VAL A 5 12.03 17.26 -3.38
N GLY A 6 12.69 16.51 -2.54
CA GLY A 6 12.79 15.05 -2.71
C GLY A 6 11.40 14.48 -2.52
N LEU A 7 10.67 14.30 -3.62
CA LEU A 7 9.41 13.58 -3.60
C LEU A 7 9.71 12.10 -3.45
N LEU A 8 9.62 11.63 -2.24
CA LEU A 8 9.54 10.22 -1.91
C LEU A 8 8.06 9.92 -1.66
N ALA A 9 7.36 9.58 -2.71
CA ALA A 9 6.00 9.06 -2.60
C ALA A 9 6.08 7.54 -2.45
N LEU A 10 5.50 7.04 -1.41
CA LEU A 10 5.67 5.64 -1.01
C LEU A 10 4.45 5.09 -0.31
N SER A 11 4.19 3.88 -0.52
CA SER A 11 2.99 3.20 -0.08
C SER A 11 3.18 1.75 0.21
N MET A 12 2.38 1.20 1.05
CA MET A 12 2.04 -0.22 1.06
C MET A 12 0.92 -0.65 1.97
N LEU A 13 0.04 -1.45 1.43
CA LEU A 13 -0.89 -2.35 2.14
C LEU A 13 -1.14 -3.60 1.31
N ALA A 14 -0.12 -4.44 1.10
CA ALA A 14 -0.26 -5.58 0.20
C ALA A 14 -0.47 -6.93 0.88
N LEU A 15 -0.39 -7.01 2.19
CA LEU A 15 -0.36 -8.29 2.89
C LEU A 15 -1.73 -8.78 3.42
N GLY A 16 -2.75 -7.93 3.46
CA GLY A 16 -4.08 -8.31 3.95
C GLY A 16 -4.93 -9.16 3.00
N ALA A 17 -4.63 -9.15 1.70
CA ALA A 17 -5.49 -9.78 0.69
C ALA A 17 -5.50 -11.31 0.71
N ALA A 18 -4.43 -11.96 1.16
CA ALA A 18 -4.36 -13.42 1.16
C ALA A 18 -5.09 -14.06 2.37
N SER A 19 -5.26 -13.33 3.46
CA SER A 19 -5.85 -13.85 4.70
C SER A 19 -7.38 -13.73 4.76
N SER A 20 -7.99 -12.84 3.97
CA SER A 20 -9.44 -12.58 3.99
C SER A 20 -10.29 -13.62 3.27
N MET A 21 -9.67 -14.49 2.49
CA MET A 21 -10.35 -15.47 1.66
C MET A 21 -11.07 -16.60 2.41
N ALA A 22 -10.85 -16.75 3.72
CA ALA A 22 -11.41 -17.84 4.52
C ALA A 22 -12.54 -17.41 5.48
N GLN A 23 -12.93 -16.15 5.48
CA GLN A 23 -13.95 -15.67 6.41
C GLN A 23 -15.37 -16.03 5.95
N SER A 24 -16.05 -16.86 6.73
CA SER A 24 -17.46 -17.19 6.57
C SER A 24 -18.35 -15.94 6.66
N ALA A 25 -19.55 -15.96 6.05
CA ALA A 25 -20.47 -14.83 5.93
C ALA A 25 -20.85 -14.17 7.30
N ASP A 26 -20.70 -14.90 8.40
CA ASP A 26 -21.04 -14.41 9.76
C ASP A 26 -19.94 -13.52 10.35
N SER A 27 -18.67 -13.71 9.97
CA SER A 27 -17.54 -12.89 10.43
C SER A 27 -17.53 -11.48 9.81
N ARG A 28 -18.19 -11.28 8.67
CA ARG A 28 -18.33 -9.97 8.00
C ARG A 28 -19.14 -8.92 8.79
N ALA A 29 -19.78 -9.31 9.89
CA ALA A 29 -20.53 -8.38 10.76
C ALA A 29 -19.66 -7.71 11.82
N ALA A 30 -18.52 -8.31 12.17
CA ALA A 30 -17.57 -7.77 13.14
C ALA A 30 -16.69 -6.67 12.54
N TRP A 31 -16.08 -5.85 13.38
CA TRP A 31 -15.00 -4.96 13.01
C TRP A 31 -13.72 -5.79 12.83
N SER A 32 -12.97 -5.52 11.78
CA SER A 32 -11.58 -5.95 11.63
C SER A 32 -10.67 -4.73 11.64
N ALA A 33 -9.53 -4.86 12.26
CA ALA A 33 -8.52 -3.82 12.30
C ALA A 33 -7.18 -4.41 11.88
N SER A 34 -6.37 -3.62 11.20
CA SER A 34 -4.99 -3.95 10.90
C SER A 34 -4.09 -2.74 11.12
N ALA A 35 -2.83 -3.02 11.42
CA ALA A 35 -1.77 -2.01 11.44
C ALA A 35 -0.60 -2.53 10.64
N ASN A 36 0.00 -1.67 9.85
CA ASN A 36 1.20 -1.96 9.08
C ASN A 36 2.24 -0.87 9.28
N LEU A 37 3.49 -1.26 9.36
CA LEU A 37 4.64 -0.36 9.40
C LEU A 37 5.60 -0.75 8.30
N ILE A 38 5.86 0.15 7.38
CA ILE A 38 6.91 0.00 6.40
C ILE A 38 8.05 0.92 6.75
N THR A 39 9.25 0.37 6.68
CA THR A 39 10.49 1.12 6.88
C THR A 39 11.29 1.06 5.59
N TYR A 40 11.62 2.22 5.06
CA TYR A 40 12.47 2.37 3.90
C TYR A 40 13.89 2.65 4.32
N VAL A 41 14.80 1.83 3.79
CA VAL A 41 16.24 1.97 3.96
C VAL A 41 16.81 2.49 2.64
N LEU A 42 17.14 3.77 2.66
CA LEU A 42 17.64 4.49 1.49
C LEU A 42 19.16 4.55 1.52
N PRO A 43 19.86 4.25 0.41
CA PRO A 43 21.32 4.17 0.41
C PRO A 43 22.03 5.53 0.61
N ASN A 44 21.38 6.65 0.25
CA ASN A 44 22.01 7.98 0.26
C ASN A 44 21.16 9.05 0.98
N GLU A 45 20.08 8.66 1.63
CA GLU A 45 19.13 9.56 2.30
C GLU A 45 18.77 9.00 3.68
N GLY A 46 18.05 9.78 4.49
CA GLY A 46 17.55 9.32 5.78
C GLY A 46 16.49 8.24 5.65
N ASN A 47 16.61 7.19 6.45
CA ASN A 47 15.56 6.17 6.55
C ASN A 47 14.29 6.78 7.13
N TYR A 48 13.13 6.28 6.71
CA TYR A 48 11.85 6.73 7.25
C TYR A 48 10.85 5.58 7.35
N ALA A 49 9.81 5.81 8.13
CA ALA A 49 8.77 4.84 8.41
C ALA A 49 7.40 5.38 8.02
N GLN A 50 6.55 4.49 7.53
CA GLN A 50 5.17 4.75 7.12
C GLN A 50 4.22 3.83 7.89
N PRO A 51 3.69 4.25 9.03
CA PRO A 51 2.63 3.53 9.68
C PRO A 51 1.30 3.77 8.98
N THR A 52 0.53 2.71 8.86
CA THR A 52 -0.85 2.70 8.37
C THR A 52 -1.73 1.91 9.33
N VAL A 53 -2.93 2.38 9.58
CA VAL A 53 -3.95 1.69 10.38
C VAL A 53 -5.23 1.65 9.57
N THR A 54 -5.81 0.45 9.47
CA THR A 54 -7.04 0.20 8.72
C THR A 54 -8.13 -0.34 9.65
N LEU A 55 -9.35 0.11 9.45
CA LEU A 55 -10.55 -0.35 10.13
C LEU A 55 -11.62 -0.69 9.09
N ASP A 56 -12.06 -1.95 9.09
CA ASP A 56 -13.09 -2.43 8.18
C ASP A 56 -14.31 -2.93 8.92
N ARG A 57 -15.47 -2.70 8.35
CA ARG A 57 -16.72 -3.31 8.80
C ARG A 57 -17.66 -3.52 7.62
N LYS A 58 -17.86 -4.77 7.23
CA LYS A 58 -18.66 -5.10 6.03
C LYS A 58 -18.08 -4.38 4.81
N TRP A 59 -18.86 -3.47 4.22
CA TRP A 59 -18.49 -2.67 3.07
C TRP A 59 -17.76 -1.36 3.43
N ARG A 60 -17.67 -1.00 4.71
CA ARG A 60 -17.04 0.27 5.15
C ARG A 60 -15.56 0.06 5.36
N HIS A 61 -14.78 0.95 4.81
CA HIS A 61 -13.33 1.02 4.95
C HIS A 61 -12.95 2.40 5.48
N VAL A 62 -12.07 2.43 6.47
CA VAL A 62 -11.45 3.65 7.00
C VAL A 62 -9.98 3.37 7.20
N GLU A 63 -9.13 4.27 6.73
CA GLU A 63 -7.70 4.12 6.83
C GLU A 63 -7.02 5.43 7.20
N GLY A 64 -6.04 5.37 8.11
CA GLY A 64 -5.16 6.46 8.50
C GLY A 64 -3.71 6.14 8.16
N ARG A 65 -3.03 7.08 7.52
CA ARG A 65 -1.64 6.93 7.06
C ARG A 65 -0.78 8.07 7.59
N LEU A 66 0.50 7.82 7.79
CA LEU A 66 1.50 8.84 8.09
C LEU A 66 2.72 8.64 7.21
N ASN A 67 3.29 9.71 6.70
CA ASN A 67 4.44 9.74 5.78
C ASN A 67 4.19 8.96 4.47
N TYR A 68 2.94 8.76 4.09
CA TYR A 68 2.57 7.97 2.92
C TYR A 68 2.64 8.82 1.64
N GLU A 69 1.95 9.94 1.59
CA GLU A 69 1.93 10.84 0.44
C GLU A 69 3.21 11.69 0.37
N ALA A 70 3.76 12.04 1.53
CA ALA A 70 5.06 12.71 1.70
C ALA A 70 5.50 12.60 3.16
N LEU A 71 6.78 12.89 3.45
CA LEU A 71 7.26 13.02 4.83
C LEU A 71 6.48 14.14 5.56
N ASN A 72 6.27 13.97 6.86
CA ASN A 72 5.51 14.87 7.73
C ASN A 72 4.06 15.14 7.24
N THR A 73 3.51 14.20 6.49
CA THR A 73 2.14 14.27 5.98
C THR A 73 1.33 13.12 6.58
N ALA A 74 0.17 13.47 7.10
CA ALA A 74 -0.84 12.50 7.54
C ALA A 74 -2.01 12.52 6.56
N SER A 75 -2.68 11.38 6.40
CA SER A 75 -3.90 11.30 5.61
C SER A 75 -4.96 10.42 6.25
N LEU A 76 -6.21 10.71 5.93
CA LEU A 76 -7.37 9.94 6.35
C LEU A 76 -8.20 9.59 5.11
N TRP A 77 -8.56 8.32 5.01
CA TRP A 77 -9.26 7.74 3.87
C TRP A 77 -10.56 7.08 4.29
N VAL A 78 -11.54 7.17 3.43
CA VAL A 78 -12.79 6.42 3.53
C VAL A 78 -13.08 5.72 2.21
N GLY A 79 -13.53 4.47 2.29
CA GLY A 79 -13.71 3.62 1.12
C GLY A 79 -14.89 2.66 1.25
N TYR A 80 -15.07 1.90 0.19
CA TYR A 80 -16.13 0.92 0.06
C TYR A 80 -15.56 -0.43 -0.37
N ASN A 81 -15.61 -1.44 0.51
CA ASN A 81 -15.12 -2.78 0.21
C ASN A 81 -16.11 -3.57 -0.63
N LEU A 82 -15.66 -3.98 -1.81
CA LEU A 82 -16.32 -4.85 -2.74
C LEU A 82 -15.52 -6.15 -2.84
N ALA A 83 -16.17 -7.29 -2.82
CA ALA A 83 -15.51 -8.57 -2.97
C ALA A 83 -16.43 -9.55 -3.71
N GLY A 84 -15.83 -10.48 -4.44
CA GLY A 84 -16.58 -11.48 -5.17
C GLY A 84 -15.70 -12.58 -5.79
N GLY A 85 -16.35 -13.42 -6.57
CA GLY A 85 -15.70 -14.52 -7.26
C GLY A 85 -15.72 -15.84 -6.48
N SER A 86 -15.45 -16.93 -7.18
CA SER A 86 -15.37 -18.27 -6.61
C SER A 86 -14.05 -18.96 -6.98
N ALA A 87 -13.82 -19.26 -8.25
CA ALA A 87 -12.56 -19.82 -8.73
C ALA A 87 -11.45 -18.74 -8.83
N VAL A 88 -11.83 -17.52 -9.20
CA VAL A 88 -11.00 -16.32 -9.17
C VAL A 88 -11.63 -15.40 -8.15
N ALA A 89 -11.00 -15.24 -7.01
CA ALA A 89 -11.48 -14.31 -6.00
C ALA A 89 -10.90 -12.93 -6.25
N TRP A 90 -11.68 -11.89 -5.96
CA TRP A 90 -11.25 -10.52 -6.13
C TRP A 90 -11.82 -9.62 -5.03
N GLU A 91 -11.06 -8.60 -4.70
CA GLU A 91 -11.45 -7.50 -3.82
C GLU A 91 -11.13 -6.18 -4.49
N LEU A 92 -11.94 -5.16 -4.25
CA LEU A 92 -11.74 -3.79 -4.72
C LEU A 92 -12.30 -2.81 -3.68
N THR A 93 -11.47 -1.87 -3.27
CA THR A 93 -11.82 -0.80 -2.35
C THR A 93 -11.58 0.55 -3.01
N PRO A 94 -12.53 1.10 -3.79
CA PRO A 94 -12.47 2.50 -4.16
C PRO A 94 -12.57 3.36 -2.91
N MET A 95 -11.75 4.41 -2.85
CA MET A 95 -11.64 5.29 -1.68
C MET A 95 -11.34 6.73 -2.06
N VAL A 96 -11.60 7.62 -1.12
CA VAL A 96 -11.19 9.02 -1.20
C VAL A 96 -10.55 9.43 0.11
N GLY A 97 -9.47 10.18 0.02
CA GLY A 97 -8.70 10.65 1.18
C GLY A 97 -8.43 12.15 1.16
N GLY A 98 -8.09 12.66 2.33
CA GLY A 98 -7.55 13.99 2.54
C GLY A 98 -6.18 13.90 3.19
N ALA A 99 -5.20 14.59 2.62
CA ALA A 99 -3.83 14.70 3.14
C ALA A 99 -3.59 16.08 3.75
N PHE A 100 -2.80 16.13 4.83
CA PHE A 100 -2.47 17.35 5.58
C PHE A 100 -1.08 17.22 6.22
N GLY A 101 -0.31 18.29 6.13
CA GLY A 101 1.09 18.35 6.56
C GLY A 101 1.93 19.12 5.55
N ASP A 102 3.09 18.58 5.19
CA ASP A 102 3.96 19.17 4.17
C ASP A 102 3.30 19.15 2.78
N VAL A 103 2.40 18.19 2.56
CA VAL A 103 1.50 18.16 1.41
C VAL A 103 0.06 18.21 1.91
N GLY A 104 -0.78 19.04 1.28
CA GLY A 104 -2.19 19.19 1.61
C GLY A 104 -3.08 19.06 0.39
N GLY A 105 -4.02 18.08 0.40
CA GLY A 105 -4.82 17.82 -0.77
C GLY A 105 -5.95 16.83 -0.57
N VAL A 106 -6.63 16.54 -1.67
CA VAL A 106 -7.66 15.50 -1.75
C VAL A 106 -7.23 14.48 -2.79
N ALA A 107 -7.43 13.20 -2.50
CA ALA A 107 -7.03 12.14 -3.40
C ALA A 107 -8.15 11.10 -3.59
N PRO A 108 -8.66 10.86 -4.79
CA PRO A 108 -9.28 9.61 -5.15
C PRO A 108 -8.22 8.52 -5.24
N GLY A 109 -8.56 7.32 -4.76
CA GLY A 109 -7.68 6.18 -4.76
C GLY A 109 -8.43 4.87 -4.81
N TYR A 110 -7.66 3.79 -4.86
CA TYR A 110 -8.18 2.43 -4.80
C TYR A 110 -7.13 1.48 -4.22
N ALA A 111 -7.60 0.41 -3.62
CA ALA A 111 -6.86 -0.81 -3.37
C ALA A 111 -7.62 -1.99 -3.96
N GLY A 112 -6.94 -2.98 -4.50
CA GLY A 112 -7.60 -4.14 -5.05
C GLY A 112 -6.68 -5.35 -5.21
N SER A 113 -7.28 -6.53 -5.18
CA SER A 113 -6.58 -7.79 -5.34
C SER A 113 -7.36 -8.76 -6.22
N ILE A 114 -6.63 -9.64 -6.88
CA ILE A 114 -7.17 -10.78 -7.61
C ILE A 114 -6.33 -12.00 -7.24
N ALA A 115 -6.98 -13.08 -6.83
CA ALA A 115 -6.29 -14.31 -6.49
C ALA A 115 -6.90 -15.51 -7.24
N TRP A 116 -6.00 -16.34 -7.80
CA TRP A 116 -6.34 -17.56 -8.48
C TRP A 116 -5.33 -18.64 -8.12
N TRP A 117 -5.82 -19.70 -7.47
CA TRP A 117 -5.01 -20.81 -6.98
C TRP A 117 -3.89 -20.30 -6.05
N LYS A 118 -2.62 -20.34 -6.47
CA LYS A 118 -1.46 -19.85 -5.71
C LYS A 118 -0.91 -18.52 -6.23
N LEU A 119 -1.52 -17.96 -7.24
CA LEU A 119 -1.14 -16.67 -7.80
C LEU A 119 -2.05 -15.59 -7.24
N ASP A 120 -1.48 -14.49 -6.86
CA ASP A 120 -2.20 -13.28 -6.49
C ASP A 120 -1.59 -12.04 -7.15
N PHE A 121 -2.45 -11.12 -7.48
CA PHE A 121 -2.10 -9.78 -7.94
C PHE A 121 -2.74 -8.78 -7.00
N TYR A 122 -1.95 -7.86 -6.49
CA TYR A 122 -2.41 -6.71 -5.71
C TYR A 122 -2.03 -5.42 -6.42
N SER A 123 -2.90 -4.44 -6.35
CA SER A 123 -2.59 -3.09 -6.81
C SER A 123 -3.32 -2.07 -5.96
N GLU A 124 -2.64 -1.01 -5.63
CA GLU A 124 -3.21 0.21 -5.05
C GLU A 124 -2.70 1.43 -5.79
N GLY A 125 -3.46 2.50 -5.72
CA GLY A 125 -3.04 3.74 -6.35
C GLY A 125 -3.93 4.89 -5.97
N GLU A 126 -3.38 6.09 -6.16
CA GLU A 126 -4.06 7.35 -5.87
C GLU A 126 -3.59 8.45 -6.80
N TYR A 127 -4.41 9.47 -6.94
CA TYR A 127 -4.03 10.73 -7.52
C TYR A 127 -4.28 11.84 -6.52
N LEU A 128 -3.21 12.41 -5.97
CA LEU A 128 -3.32 13.55 -5.06
C LEU A 128 -3.44 14.84 -5.84
N PHE A 129 -4.53 15.55 -5.62
CA PHE A 129 -4.73 16.94 -6.03
C PHE A 129 -4.20 17.85 -4.92
N ASP A 130 -2.98 18.37 -5.08
CA ASP A 130 -2.42 19.34 -4.14
C ASP A 130 -3.20 20.66 -4.26
N LEU A 131 -3.80 21.09 -3.14
CA LEU A 131 -4.63 22.29 -3.06
C LEU A 131 -3.81 23.56 -2.83
N THR A 132 -2.54 23.42 -2.45
CA THR A 132 -1.62 24.53 -2.21
C THR A 132 -0.81 24.85 -3.45
N ARG A 133 -0.28 23.82 -4.10
CA ARG A 133 0.56 23.91 -5.30
C ARG A 133 0.20 22.83 -6.30
N SER A 134 -0.64 23.16 -7.24
CA SER A 134 -1.13 22.19 -8.24
C SER A 134 -0.03 21.51 -9.07
N ALA A 135 1.16 22.09 -9.14
CA ALA A 135 2.34 21.50 -9.78
C ALA A 135 2.87 20.28 -9.01
N ASP A 136 2.60 20.21 -7.71
CA ASP A 136 3.03 19.13 -6.82
C ASP A 136 2.00 17.98 -6.77
N SER A 137 0.87 18.10 -7.48
CA SER A 137 -0.08 16.99 -7.65
C SER A 137 0.61 15.80 -8.30
N PHE A 138 0.34 14.60 -7.80
CA PHE A 138 1.01 13.40 -8.27
C PHE A 138 0.08 12.20 -8.41
N LEU A 139 0.48 11.27 -9.28
CA LEU A 139 -0.07 9.93 -9.40
C LEU A 139 0.90 8.96 -8.73
N TYR A 140 0.37 8.14 -7.85
CA TYR A 140 1.05 7.03 -7.23
C TYR A 140 0.38 5.70 -7.61
N ASN A 141 1.16 4.66 -7.76
CA ASN A 141 0.69 3.30 -7.93
C ASN A 141 1.74 2.29 -7.45
N TRP A 142 1.30 1.35 -6.64
CA TRP A 142 2.01 0.16 -6.24
C TRP A 142 1.32 -1.08 -6.82
N SER A 143 2.08 -2.07 -7.27
CA SER A 143 1.52 -3.33 -7.74
C SER A 143 2.45 -4.49 -7.44
N GLU A 144 1.88 -5.60 -7.02
CA GLU A 144 2.57 -6.85 -6.74
C GLU A 144 1.96 -7.99 -7.55
N LEU A 145 2.82 -8.85 -8.08
CA LEU A 145 2.44 -10.15 -8.63
C LEU A 145 3.18 -11.22 -7.84
N ALA A 146 2.48 -12.10 -7.18
CA ALA A 146 3.05 -13.05 -6.26
C ALA A 146 2.59 -14.49 -6.49
N LEU A 147 3.44 -15.39 -6.05
CA LEU A 147 3.18 -16.82 -5.88
C LEU A 147 3.22 -17.14 -4.40
N THR A 148 2.22 -17.88 -3.90
CA THR A 148 2.13 -18.37 -2.53
C THR A 148 2.33 -19.90 -2.53
N PRO A 149 3.60 -20.39 -2.56
CA PRO A 149 3.89 -21.82 -2.63
C PRO A 149 3.47 -22.57 -1.37
N ALA A 150 3.51 -21.90 -0.21
CA ALA A 150 3.05 -22.39 1.08
C ALA A 150 2.27 -21.28 1.81
N ALA A 151 1.36 -21.65 2.71
CA ALA A 151 0.51 -20.70 3.44
C ALA A 151 1.28 -19.63 4.26
N TRP A 152 2.54 -19.88 4.55
CA TRP A 152 3.41 -18.98 5.30
C TRP A 152 4.43 -18.22 4.42
N LEU A 153 4.49 -18.50 3.10
CA LEU A 153 5.51 -17.95 2.20
C LEU A 153 4.85 -17.35 0.95
N ARG A 154 5.16 -16.10 0.69
CA ARG A 154 4.77 -15.35 -0.51
C ARG A 154 6.03 -14.80 -1.19
N VAL A 155 6.20 -15.01 -2.48
CA VAL A 155 7.35 -14.51 -3.25
C VAL A 155 6.86 -13.90 -4.55
N GLY A 156 7.45 -12.82 -4.99
CA GLY A 156 6.96 -12.18 -6.18
C GLY A 156 7.78 -11.00 -6.67
N LEU A 157 7.15 -10.24 -7.54
CA LEU A 157 7.67 -9.02 -8.14
C LEU A 157 6.79 -7.86 -7.72
N VAL A 158 7.42 -6.74 -7.49
CA VAL A 158 6.80 -5.48 -7.13
C VAL A 158 7.17 -4.40 -8.12
N THR A 159 6.23 -3.49 -8.38
CA THR A 159 6.48 -2.24 -9.08
C THR A 159 5.89 -1.09 -8.29
N GLU A 160 6.68 -0.06 -8.12
CA GLU A 160 6.27 1.22 -7.58
C GLU A 160 6.41 2.29 -8.66
N ARG A 161 5.40 3.11 -8.83
CA ARG A 161 5.38 4.15 -9.83
C ARG A 161 4.86 5.44 -9.25
N THR A 162 5.70 6.46 -9.29
CA THR A 162 5.31 7.82 -8.94
C THR A 162 5.47 8.74 -10.14
N ARG A 163 4.49 9.62 -10.35
CA ARG A 163 4.53 10.64 -11.38
C ARG A 163 3.99 11.95 -10.84
N VAL A 164 4.87 12.86 -10.54
CA VAL A 164 4.51 14.24 -10.22
C VAL A 164 4.19 15.00 -11.51
N ARG A 165 3.19 15.88 -11.45
CA ARG A 165 2.71 16.63 -12.62
C ARG A 165 3.81 17.43 -13.31
N ALA A 166 4.72 18.02 -12.54
CA ALA A 166 5.80 18.88 -13.03
C ALA A 166 7.15 18.15 -13.23
N SER A 167 7.22 16.83 -12.99
CA SER A 167 8.47 16.07 -12.97
C SER A 167 8.42 14.84 -13.88
N ALA A 168 9.58 14.22 -14.08
CA ALA A 168 9.68 12.95 -14.78
C ALA A 168 9.01 11.83 -13.95
N ARG A 169 8.50 10.82 -14.66
CA ARG A 169 7.97 9.61 -14.04
C ARG A 169 9.11 8.80 -13.44
N GLU A 170 8.95 8.43 -12.18
CA GLU A 170 9.82 7.47 -11.51
C GLU A 170 9.15 6.09 -11.47
N ILE A 171 9.94 5.04 -11.74
CA ILE A 171 9.50 3.65 -11.64
C ILE A 171 10.61 2.89 -10.96
N GLN A 172 10.27 2.27 -9.85
CA GLN A 172 11.08 1.30 -9.16
C GLN A 172 10.42 -0.08 -9.25
N ARG A 173 11.20 -1.13 -9.27
CA ARG A 173 10.69 -2.51 -9.39
C ARG A 173 11.72 -3.50 -8.89
N GLY A 174 11.24 -4.63 -8.42
CA GLY A 174 12.15 -5.68 -7.98
C GLY A 174 11.44 -6.87 -7.36
N PRO A 175 12.20 -7.82 -6.82
CA PRO A 175 11.66 -8.96 -6.13
C PRO A 175 11.24 -8.60 -4.71
N PHE A 176 10.34 -9.42 -4.15
CA PHE A 176 10.02 -9.40 -2.74
C PHE A 176 9.79 -10.80 -2.19
N VAL A 177 9.91 -10.92 -0.88
CA VAL A 177 9.55 -12.09 -0.10
C VAL A 177 8.70 -11.67 1.08
N GLY A 178 7.59 -12.38 1.29
CA GLY A 178 6.68 -12.20 2.41
C GLY A 178 6.57 -13.48 3.24
N LEU A 179 6.45 -13.30 4.55
CA LEU A 179 6.28 -14.37 5.52
C LEU A 179 5.06 -14.06 6.40
N THR A 180 4.18 -15.06 6.54
CA THR A 180 3.00 -14.96 7.40
C THR A 180 3.11 -15.94 8.55
N PHE A 181 2.95 -15.45 9.76
CA PHE A 181 2.91 -16.27 10.97
C PHE A 181 1.72 -15.85 11.83
N ARG A 182 0.66 -16.63 11.79
CA ARG A 182 -0.63 -16.33 12.45
C ARG A 182 -1.16 -14.95 11.96
N ARG A 183 -1.14 -13.94 12.83
CA ARG A 183 -1.61 -12.58 12.58
C ARG A 183 -0.50 -11.61 12.19
N LEU A 184 0.74 -12.08 12.25
CA LEU A 184 1.92 -11.29 11.89
C LEU A 184 2.28 -11.55 10.44
N GLU A 185 2.50 -10.50 9.69
CA GLU A 185 2.94 -10.53 8.31
C GLU A 185 4.20 -9.67 8.19
N CYS A 186 5.23 -10.23 7.58
CA CYS A 186 6.48 -9.52 7.34
C CYS A 186 6.83 -9.61 5.87
N ALA A 187 7.35 -8.55 5.27
CA ALA A 187 7.88 -8.61 3.92
C ALA A 187 9.16 -7.79 3.77
N ALA A 188 9.98 -8.22 2.84
CA ALA A 188 11.18 -7.51 2.41
C ALA A 188 11.12 -7.32 0.89
N TYR A 189 11.35 -6.10 0.45
CA TYR A 189 11.32 -5.67 -0.94
C TYR A 189 12.67 -5.09 -1.32
N LEU A 190 13.14 -5.42 -2.50
CA LEU A 190 14.33 -4.82 -3.09
C LEU A 190 13.88 -4.05 -4.34
N LEU A 191 13.80 -2.74 -4.21
CA LEU A 191 13.35 -1.84 -5.27
C LEU A 191 14.57 -1.26 -5.98
N ASP A 192 14.67 -1.53 -7.27
CA ASP A 192 15.74 -1.02 -8.12
C ASP A 192 15.20 0.08 -9.05
N SER A 193 15.83 1.23 -9.03
CA SER A 193 15.60 2.30 -9.98
C SER A 193 16.68 2.29 -11.06
N ARG A 194 16.34 2.65 -12.28
CA ARG A 194 17.31 2.71 -13.40
C ARG A 194 18.42 3.74 -13.21
N HIS A 195 18.34 4.60 -12.20
CA HIS A 195 19.20 5.77 -12.02
C HIS A 195 19.76 5.94 -10.62
N GLY A 196 19.68 4.93 -9.76
CA GLY A 196 20.14 5.01 -8.36
C GLY A 196 20.55 3.69 -7.77
N ALA A 197 21.03 3.72 -6.53
CA ALA A 197 21.24 2.51 -5.74
C ALA A 197 19.88 1.93 -5.31
N PRO A 198 19.76 0.60 -5.17
CA PRO A 198 18.52 -0.03 -4.80
C PRO A 198 18.03 0.42 -3.41
N THR A 199 16.73 0.60 -3.29
CA THR A 199 16.04 0.88 -2.02
C THR A 199 15.54 -0.43 -1.43
N MET A 200 15.73 -0.63 -0.13
CA MET A 200 15.12 -1.74 0.59
C MET A 200 13.91 -1.23 1.37
N ALA A 201 12.77 -1.92 1.24
CA ALA A 201 11.61 -1.68 2.10
C ALA A 201 11.34 -2.93 2.95
N LEU A 202 11.09 -2.72 4.23
CA LEU A 202 10.75 -3.76 5.20
C LEU A 202 9.37 -3.46 5.76
N SER A 203 8.45 -4.41 5.63
CA SER A 203 7.08 -4.31 6.12
C SER A 203 6.83 -5.26 7.28
N VAL A 204 6.10 -4.76 8.28
CA VAL A 204 5.57 -5.56 9.39
C VAL A 204 4.11 -5.19 9.57
N GLY A 205 3.23 -6.16 9.35
CA GLY A 205 1.78 -6.02 9.49
C GLY A 205 1.24 -6.88 10.63
N TRP A 206 0.18 -6.40 11.27
CA TRP A 206 -0.55 -7.12 12.31
C TRP A 206 -2.06 -6.99 12.09
N ASN A 207 -2.76 -8.14 12.06
CA ASN A 207 -4.20 -8.22 11.93
C ASN A 207 -4.87 -8.46 13.30
N PHE A 208 -5.78 -7.57 13.69
CA PHE A 208 -6.49 -7.62 14.98
C PHE A 208 -7.86 -8.30 14.87
N GLY A 209 -8.21 -8.93 13.76
CA GLY A 209 -9.49 -9.63 13.58
C GLY A 209 -9.67 -10.74 14.63
N SER A 210 -10.92 -10.99 15.05
CA SER A 210 -11.27 -12.17 15.87
C SER A 210 -11.07 -13.44 15.05
N ASP A 211 -10.47 -14.46 15.66
CA ASP A 211 -10.45 -15.83 15.13
C ASP A 211 -11.86 -16.36 14.96
#